data_f38349d5ab5012f606a96f7149bee6ed
#
_entry.id   f38349d5ab5012f606a96f7149bee6ed
#
_cell.length_a   1.000
_cell.length_b   1.000
_cell.length_c   1.000
_cell.angle_alpha   90.00
_cell.angle_beta   90.00
_cell.angle_gamma   90.00
#
_symmetry.space_group_name_H-M   'P 1'
#
loop_
_entity.id
_entity.type
_entity.pdbx_description
1 polymer ?
#
loop_
_entity_poly.entity_id
_entity_poly.type
_entity_poly.pdbx_seq_one_letter_code
_entity_poly.pdbx_strand_id
1 'polypeptide(L)'
;SDILAMNALPEQLLLSLGVSSKFSVEALQELYEGIAFACREQGIDLVGGDTKASVTGLVLSLTAAGHAPKERIVSRGGAQQNDLICISGNLGAAYMGLRLLEREKRVLADVENPEPKFGGYEYLLEKYLKPRLRRDIVDALAEEGIVPTSMIDLSDGLASDLLQICKASKCGARIYLDRIPIAKQTYALAEELHADPVVAALNGGED
;
A
#
# COMPACT_ATOMS: atom_id res chain seq x y z
N SER A 1 -1.76 5.24 -4.54
CA SER A 1 -2.52 5.49 -3.29
C SER A 1 -2.73 6.97 -3.05
N ASP A 2 -1.67 7.82 -3.03
CA ASP A 2 -1.73 9.23 -2.62
C ASP A 2 -2.80 10.07 -3.33
N ILE A 3 -2.97 9.87 -4.64
CA ILE A 3 -3.99 10.59 -5.43
C ILE A 3 -5.40 10.13 -5.01
N LEU A 4 -5.60 8.82 -4.83
CA LEU A 4 -6.89 8.28 -4.36
C LEU A 4 -7.21 8.73 -2.92
N ALA A 5 -6.19 8.86 -2.06
CA ALA A 5 -6.32 9.39 -0.71
C ALA A 5 -6.72 10.87 -0.65
N MET A 6 -6.68 11.58 -1.78
CA MET A 6 -7.24 12.92 -1.95
C MET A 6 -8.64 12.91 -2.58
N ASN A 7 -9.30 11.76 -2.68
CA ASN A 7 -10.57 11.57 -3.37
C ASN A 7 -10.51 12.02 -4.85
N ALA A 8 -9.36 11.77 -5.48
CA ALA A 8 -9.04 12.12 -6.86
C ALA A 8 -8.66 10.88 -7.66
N LEU A 9 -8.73 10.96 -8.98
CA LEU A 9 -8.38 9.86 -9.89
C LEU A 9 -6.97 10.07 -10.45
N PRO A 10 -6.05 9.10 -10.31
CA PRO A 10 -4.75 9.14 -10.93
C PRO A 10 -4.88 8.94 -12.45
N GLU A 11 -4.10 9.67 -13.23
CA GLU A 11 -4.10 9.61 -14.70
C GLU A 11 -2.72 9.39 -15.29
N GLN A 12 -1.70 10.02 -14.71
CA GLN A 12 -0.37 10.06 -15.29
C GLN A 12 0.70 9.71 -14.27
N LEU A 13 1.74 9.04 -14.74
CA LEU A 13 2.91 8.68 -13.97
C LEU A 13 4.19 9.08 -14.69
N LEU A 14 5.13 9.65 -13.95
CA LEU A 14 6.52 9.85 -14.37
C LEU A 14 7.42 8.96 -13.52
N LEU A 15 8.40 8.31 -14.15
CA LEU A 15 9.34 7.41 -13.48
C LEU A 15 10.78 7.88 -13.67
N SER A 16 11.46 8.21 -12.59
CA SER A 16 12.91 8.46 -12.62
C SER A 16 13.65 7.30 -11.96
N LEU A 17 14.65 6.77 -12.67
CA LEU A 17 15.48 5.65 -12.23
C LEU A 17 16.93 6.06 -12.01
N GLY A 18 17.48 5.70 -10.85
CA GLY A 18 18.90 5.63 -10.63
C GLY A 18 19.35 4.16 -10.61
N VAL A 19 20.20 3.75 -11.55
CA VAL A 19 20.57 2.36 -11.76
C VAL A 19 22.08 2.17 -11.62
N SER A 20 22.51 1.23 -10.79
CA SER A 20 23.92 0.84 -10.70
C SER A 20 24.25 -0.25 -11.72
N SER A 21 25.52 -0.40 -12.05
CA SER A 21 26.04 -1.43 -12.94
C SER A 21 25.79 -2.88 -12.47
N LYS A 22 25.22 -3.07 -11.28
CA LYS A 22 24.85 -4.39 -10.73
C LYS A 22 23.53 -4.91 -11.29
N PHE A 23 22.71 -4.06 -11.91
CA PHE A 23 21.45 -4.46 -12.51
C PHE A 23 21.64 -4.78 -13.99
N SER A 24 21.16 -5.94 -14.40
CA SER A 24 21.13 -6.32 -15.81
C SER A 24 20.04 -5.59 -16.58
N VAL A 25 20.16 -5.57 -17.89
CA VAL A 25 19.12 -5.00 -18.77
C VAL A 25 17.81 -5.79 -18.64
N GLU A 26 17.90 -7.10 -18.50
CA GLU A 26 16.75 -8.00 -18.33
C GLU A 26 15.98 -7.66 -17.05
N ALA A 27 16.67 -7.45 -15.92
CA ALA A 27 16.04 -7.05 -14.67
C ALA A 27 15.32 -5.68 -14.79
N LEU A 28 15.86 -4.76 -15.57
CA LEU A 28 15.21 -3.48 -15.86
C LEU A 28 13.99 -3.66 -16.77
N GLN A 29 14.04 -4.56 -17.74
CA GLN A 29 12.89 -4.88 -18.58
C GLN A 29 11.74 -5.46 -17.73
N GLU A 30 12.03 -6.43 -16.86
CA GLU A 30 11.04 -7.00 -15.93
C GLU A 30 10.42 -5.93 -15.03
N LEU A 31 11.24 -4.99 -14.52
CA LEU A 31 10.73 -3.86 -13.73
C LEU A 31 9.75 -2.99 -14.54
N TYR A 32 10.11 -2.63 -15.76
CA TYR A 32 9.25 -1.84 -16.65
C TYR A 32 7.98 -2.59 -17.05
N GLU A 33 8.06 -3.90 -17.27
CA GLU A 33 6.88 -4.74 -17.54
C GLU A 33 5.91 -4.74 -16.36
N GLY A 34 6.42 -4.84 -15.12
CA GLY A 34 5.61 -4.74 -13.90
C GLY A 34 4.94 -3.36 -13.76
N ILE A 35 5.68 -2.28 -14.00
CA ILE A 35 5.12 -0.91 -13.97
C ILE A 35 4.06 -0.73 -15.07
N ALA A 36 4.33 -1.17 -16.28
CA ALA A 36 3.38 -1.08 -17.39
C ALA A 36 2.12 -1.93 -17.14
N PHE A 37 2.27 -3.09 -16.50
CA PHE A 37 1.15 -3.91 -16.08
C PHE A 37 0.28 -3.16 -15.06
N ALA A 38 0.87 -2.61 -13.99
CA ALA A 38 0.15 -1.86 -12.98
C ALA A 38 -0.55 -0.61 -13.57
N CYS A 39 0.12 0.09 -14.47
CA CYS A 39 -0.45 1.24 -15.17
C CYS A 39 -1.69 0.85 -16.00
N ARG A 40 -1.62 -0.26 -16.76
CA ARG A 40 -2.77 -0.76 -17.54
C ARG A 40 -3.94 -1.17 -16.67
N GLU A 41 -3.67 -1.91 -15.58
CA GLU A 41 -4.71 -2.34 -14.64
C GLU A 41 -5.46 -1.16 -14.01
N GLN A 42 -4.77 -0.05 -13.81
CA GLN A 42 -5.32 1.12 -13.14
C GLN A 42 -5.78 2.23 -14.10
N GLY A 43 -5.58 2.06 -15.40
CA GLY A 43 -5.90 3.09 -16.40
C GLY A 43 -5.05 4.36 -16.24
N ILE A 44 -3.77 4.20 -15.91
CA ILE A 44 -2.79 5.28 -15.71
C ILE A 44 -1.80 5.27 -16.86
N ASP A 45 -1.48 6.42 -17.43
CA ASP A 45 -0.51 6.56 -18.50
C ASP A 45 0.90 6.82 -17.94
N LEU A 46 1.87 5.98 -18.30
CA LEU A 46 3.28 6.29 -18.09
C LEU A 46 3.75 7.27 -19.17
N VAL A 47 3.79 8.56 -18.81
CA VAL A 47 4.00 9.65 -19.78
C VAL A 47 5.46 10.05 -19.99
N GLY A 48 6.39 9.50 -19.18
CA GLY A 48 7.81 9.77 -19.33
C GLY A 48 8.62 9.45 -18.09
N GLY A 49 9.89 9.84 -18.14
CA GLY A 49 10.82 9.63 -17.04
C GLY A 49 12.25 9.92 -17.44
N ASP A 50 13.19 9.56 -16.56
CA ASP A 50 14.62 9.72 -16.77
C ASP A 50 15.36 8.54 -16.15
N THR A 51 16.50 8.14 -16.74
CA THR A 51 17.34 7.07 -16.20
C THR A 51 18.77 7.58 -16.07
N LYS A 52 19.34 7.47 -14.89
CA LYS A 52 20.69 7.90 -14.57
C LYS A 52 21.51 6.82 -13.87
N ALA A 53 22.82 6.95 -13.93
CA ALA A 53 23.70 6.08 -13.17
C ALA A 53 23.57 6.35 -11.66
N SER A 54 23.53 5.28 -10.86
CA SER A 54 23.56 5.31 -9.40
C SER A 54 24.80 4.57 -8.89
N VAL A 55 25.41 5.06 -7.84
CA VAL A 55 26.55 4.41 -7.18
C VAL A 55 26.11 3.44 -6.08
N THR A 56 24.86 3.53 -5.61
CA THR A 56 24.37 2.82 -4.41
C THR A 56 23.41 1.68 -4.68
N GLY A 57 22.97 1.49 -5.92
CA GLY A 57 21.99 0.44 -6.26
C GLY A 57 20.87 0.92 -7.15
N LEU A 58 19.64 0.48 -6.89
CA LEU A 58 18.43 0.90 -7.57
C LEU A 58 17.73 1.99 -6.74
N VAL A 59 17.45 3.12 -7.37
CA VAL A 59 16.64 4.21 -6.82
C VAL A 59 15.47 4.44 -7.74
N LEU A 60 14.26 4.42 -7.19
CA LEU A 60 13.01 4.66 -7.89
C LEU A 60 12.38 5.94 -7.36
N SER A 61 12.03 6.85 -8.24
CA SER A 61 11.24 8.03 -7.91
C SER A 61 10.04 8.11 -8.86
N LEU A 62 8.85 8.06 -8.27
CA LEU A 62 7.59 8.10 -8.99
C LEU A 62 6.88 9.43 -8.71
N THR A 63 6.42 10.08 -9.77
CA THR A 63 5.56 11.26 -9.66
C THR A 63 4.23 10.94 -10.30
N ALA A 64 3.17 10.90 -9.50
CA ALA A 64 1.81 10.69 -9.97
C ALA A 64 1.08 12.03 -10.10
N ALA A 65 0.30 12.18 -11.17
CA ALA A 65 -0.62 13.28 -11.37
C ALA A 65 -2.04 12.73 -11.60
N GLY A 66 -3.02 13.49 -11.14
CA GLY A 66 -4.43 13.12 -11.26
C GLY A 66 -5.32 14.35 -11.10
N HIS A 67 -6.62 14.17 -11.17
CA HIS A 67 -7.58 15.25 -11.06
C HIS A 67 -8.82 14.85 -10.26
N ALA A 68 -9.49 15.87 -9.73
CA ALA A 68 -10.84 15.78 -9.20
C ALA A 68 -11.54 17.14 -9.31
N PRO A 69 -12.88 17.18 -9.33
CA PRO A 69 -13.60 18.41 -9.08
C PRO A 69 -13.16 19.05 -7.75
N LYS A 70 -12.97 20.36 -7.75
CA LYS A 70 -12.42 21.10 -6.59
C LYS A 70 -13.18 20.82 -5.29
N GLU A 71 -14.49 20.70 -5.37
CA GLU A 71 -15.41 20.45 -4.25
C GLU A 71 -15.32 19.02 -3.71
N ARG A 72 -14.67 18.12 -4.43
CA ARG A 72 -14.47 16.72 -4.03
C ARG A 72 -13.09 16.43 -3.48
N ILE A 73 -12.15 17.36 -3.64
CA ILE A 73 -10.79 17.17 -3.13
C ILE A 73 -10.83 17.13 -1.60
N VAL A 74 -10.31 16.05 -1.06
CA VAL A 74 -10.18 15.83 0.38
C VAL A 74 -8.71 15.90 0.77
N SER A 75 -8.45 16.55 1.88
CA SER A 75 -7.10 16.61 2.46
C SER A 75 -7.01 15.74 3.71
N ARG A 76 -5.80 15.56 4.19
CA ARG A 76 -5.51 14.88 5.46
C ARG A 76 -6.07 15.65 6.68
N GLY A 77 -6.25 16.97 6.58
CA GLY A 77 -6.87 17.81 7.61
C GLY A 77 -8.34 18.07 7.31
N GLY A 78 -9.16 18.09 8.34
CA GLY A 78 -10.60 18.37 8.20
C GLY A 78 -11.50 17.44 9.01
N ALA A 79 -10.95 16.40 9.62
CA ALA A 79 -11.70 15.53 10.51
C ALA A 79 -12.26 16.29 11.71
N GLN A 80 -13.49 15.96 12.10
CA GLN A 80 -14.26 16.63 13.14
C GLN A 80 -14.58 15.69 14.30
N GLN A 81 -14.98 16.25 15.42
CA GLN A 81 -15.45 15.47 16.55
C GLN A 81 -16.72 14.68 16.17
N ASN A 82 -16.74 13.39 16.52
CA ASN A 82 -17.78 12.41 16.22
C ASN A 82 -17.79 11.90 14.76
N ASP A 83 -16.81 12.24 13.94
CA ASP A 83 -16.63 11.56 12.68
C ASP A 83 -16.35 10.07 12.88
N LEU A 84 -16.85 9.24 11.98
CA LEU A 84 -16.57 7.81 11.96
C LEU A 84 -15.27 7.53 11.22
N ILE A 85 -14.43 6.70 11.81
CA ILE A 85 -13.23 6.18 11.14
C ILE A 85 -13.64 4.98 10.31
N CYS A 86 -13.51 5.11 8.99
CA CYS A 86 -13.81 4.06 8.03
C CYS A 86 -12.52 3.57 7.40
N ILE A 87 -12.40 2.26 7.22
CA ILE A 87 -11.24 1.60 6.62
C ILE A 87 -11.75 0.74 5.46
N SER A 88 -11.05 0.77 4.34
CA SER A 88 -11.31 -0.12 3.21
C SER A 88 -10.32 -1.29 3.23
N GLY A 89 -10.82 -2.53 3.17
CA GLY A 89 -9.97 -3.72 3.19
C GLY A 89 -9.71 -4.27 4.58
N ASN A 90 -8.64 -5.06 4.70
CA ASN A 90 -8.18 -5.67 5.95
C ASN A 90 -6.75 -5.25 6.22
N LEU A 91 -6.39 -5.09 7.48
CA LEU A 91 -5.10 -4.57 7.91
C LEU A 91 -4.14 -5.67 8.37
N GLY A 92 -2.84 -5.40 8.26
CA GLY A 92 -1.73 -6.26 8.67
C GLY A 92 -1.44 -7.42 7.72
N ALA A 93 -2.19 -7.55 6.63
CA ALA A 93 -2.05 -8.66 5.69
C ALA A 93 -0.75 -8.54 4.87
N ALA A 94 -0.44 -7.36 4.35
CA ALA A 94 0.79 -7.13 3.58
C ALA A 94 2.04 -7.33 4.46
N TYR A 95 2.02 -6.79 5.69
CA TYR A 95 3.11 -7.01 6.64
C TYR A 95 3.33 -8.48 6.97
N MET A 96 2.26 -9.25 7.20
CA MET A 96 2.38 -10.68 7.46
C MET A 96 2.87 -11.45 6.22
N GLY A 97 2.50 -11.01 5.01
CA GLY A 97 3.05 -11.51 3.75
C GLY A 97 4.57 -11.32 3.65
N LEU A 98 5.08 -10.15 4.01
CA LEU A 98 6.52 -9.90 4.12
C LEU A 98 7.18 -10.84 5.12
N ARG A 99 6.61 -10.98 6.33
CA ARG A 99 7.14 -11.88 7.38
C ARG A 99 7.20 -13.33 6.93
N LEU A 100 6.22 -13.78 6.14
CA LEU A 100 6.23 -15.10 5.53
C LEU A 100 7.42 -15.27 4.57
N LEU A 101 7.63 -14.31 3.66
CA LEU A 101 8.75 -14.35 2.72
C LEU A 101 10.11 -14.30 3.43
N GLU A 102 10.24 -13.48 4.47
CA GLU A 102 11.46 -13.41 5.28
C GLU A 102 11.74 -14.75 6.01
N ARG A 103 10.70 -15.41 6.51
CA ARG A 103 10.82 -16.74 7.13
C ARG A 103 11.34 -17.74 6.12
N GLU A 104 10.69 -17.86 4.96
CA GLU A 104 11.07 -18.80 3.92
C GLU A 104 12.51 -18.54 3.42
N LYS A 105 12.85 -17.28 3.18
CA LYS A 105 14.22 -16.89 2.81
C LYS A 105 15.25 -17.36 3.84
N ARG A 106 14.94 -17.24 5.14
CA ARG A 106 15.85 -17.64 6.22
C ARG A 106 15.96 -19.16 6.33
N VAL A 107 14.84 -19.88 6.23
CA VAL A 107 14.81 -21.35 6.32
C VAL A 107 15.51 -22.00 5.12
N LEU A 108 15.40 -21.38 3.95
CA LEU A 108 15.91 -21.95 2.70
C LEU A 108 17.29 -21.38 2.29
N ALA A 109 17.93 -20.58 3.15
CA ALA A 109 19.19 -19.90 2.82
C ALA A 109 20.33 -20.86 2.42
N ASP A 110 20.37 -22.05 3.04
CA ASP A 110 21.43 -23.05 2.85
C ASP A 110 20.93 -24.33 2.13
N VAL A 111 19.75 -24.28 1.50
CA VAL A 111 19.12 -25.42 0.82
C VAL A 111 19.43 -25.39 -0.67
N GLU A 112 20.00 -26.47 -1.21
CA GLU A 112 20.10 -26.67 -2.65
C GLU A 112 18.70 -26.94 -3.24
N ASN A 113 18.28 -26.18 -4.25
CA ASN A 113 16.94 -26.22 -4.85
C ASN A 113 15.81 -25.93 -3.84
N PRO A 114 15.71 -24.70 -3.33
CA PRO A 114 14.72 -24.34 -2.35
C PRO A 114 13.29 -24.39 -2.92
N GLU A 115 12.39 -25.09 -2.23
CA GLU A 115 10.96 -25.09 -2.51
C GLU A 115 10.21 -24.37 -1.37
N PRO A 116 9.90 -23.06 -1.51
CA PRO A 116 9.19 -22.32 -0.48
C PRO A 116 7.75 -22.83 -0.31
N LYS A 117 7.29 -22.88 0.94
CA LYS A 117 5.95 -23.37 1.30
C LYS A 117 5.01 -22.19 1.60
N PHE A 118 4.18 -21.86 0.63
CA PHE A 118 3.24 -20.75 0.73
C PHE A 118 1.76 -21.19 0.84
N GLY A 119 1.48 -22.48 0.80
CA GLY A 119 0.11 -23.00 0.74
C GLY A 119 -0.77 -22.51 1.88
N GLY A 120 -1.93 -21.95 1.52
CA GLY A 120 -2.90 -21.35 2.45
C GLY A 120 -2.67 -19.88 2.77
N TYR A 121 -1.57 -19.28 2.29
CA TYR A 121 -1.21 -17.87 2.55
C TYR A 121 -1.11 -17.02 1.28
N GLU A 122 -1.66 -17.47 0.16
CA GLU A 122 -1.64 -16.78 -1.13
C GLU A 122 -2.22 -15.37 -1.04
N TYR A 123 -3.26 -15.19 -0.23
CA TYR A 123 -3.87 -13.89 0.05
C TYR A 123 -2.88 -12.89 0.66
N LEU A 124 -2.05 -13.32 1.64
CA LEU A 124 -1.09 -12.46 2.30
C LEU A 124 0.05 -12.07 1.34
N LEU A 125 0.48 -13.02 0.50
CA LEU A 125 1.48 -12.76 -0.54
C LEU A 125 0.95 -11.82 -1.61
N GLU A 126 -0.31 -11.99 -2.04
CA GLU A 126 -0.94 -11.08 -3.01
C GLU A 126 -0.98 -9.65 -2.45
N LYS A 127 -1.36 -9.50 -1.19
CA LYS A 127 -1.41 -8.19 -0.53
C LYS A 127 -0.05 -7.49 -0.51
N TYR A 128 1.03 -8.21 -0.22
CA TYR A 128 2.37 -7.64 -0.18
C TYR A 128 2.97 -7.42 -1.58
N LEU A 129 2.86 -8.42 -2.48
CA LEU A 129 3.55 -8.39 -3.78
C LEU A 129 2.76 -7.66 -4.87
N LYS A 130 1.44 -7.55 -4.73
CA LYS A 130 0.53 -6.94 -5.72
C LYS A 130 -0.55 -6.11 -5.02
N PRO A 131 -0.19 -5.07 -4.27
CA PRO A 131 -1.15 -4.22 -3.60
C PRO A 131 -2.10 -3.60 -4.63
N ARG A 132 -3.40 -3.60 -4.34
CA ARG A 132 -4.43 -3.08 -5.24
C ARG A 132 -4.84 -1.68 -4.82
N LEU A 133 -4.80 -0.75 -5.76
CA LEU A 133 -5.36 0.58 -5.55
C LEU A 133 -6.89 0.50 -5.39
N ARG A 134 -7.42 1.21 -4.40
CA ARG A 134 -8.86 1.22 -4.07
C ARG A 134 -9.61 2.32 -4.82
N ARG A 135 -9.47 2.33 -6.15
CA ARG A 135 -10.23 3.21 -7.03
C ARG A 135 -11.75 3.00 -6.86
N ASP A 136 -12.17 1.75 -6.67
CA ASP A 136 -13.55 1.36 -6.40
C ASP A 136 -14.21 2.16 -5.26
N ILE A 137 -13.44 2.53 -4.23
CA ILE A 137 -13.95 3.35 -3.11
C ILE A 137 -14.18 4.80 -3.56
N VAL A 138 -13.25 5.38 -4.30
CA VAL A 138 -13.38 6.77 -4.81
C VAL A 138 -14.58 6.86 -5.77
N ASP A 139 -14.75 5.86 -6.63
CA ASP A 139 -15.88 5.79 -7.56
C ASP A 139 -17.21 5.65 -6.78
N ALA A 140 -17.30 4.77 -5.79
CA ALA A 140 -18.49 4.60 -4.95
C ALA A 140 -18.82 5.88 -4.14
N LEU A 141 -17.83 6.54 -3.57
CA LEU A 141 -18.03 7.84 -2.90
C LEU A 141 -18.57 8.90 -3.87
N ALA A 142 -18.13 8.83 -5.14
CA ALA A 142 -18.63 9.71 -6.18
C ALA A 142 -20.09 9.45 -6.53
N GLU A 143 -20.46 8.19 -6.72
CA GLU A 143 -21.82 7.75 -7.07
C GLU A 143 -22.81 8.10 -5.97
N GLU A 144 -22.42 7.91 -4.71
CA GLU A 144 -23.26 8.21 -3.55
C GLU A 144 -23.25 9.71 -3.15
N GLY A 145 -22.44 10.53 -3.82
CA GLY A 145 -22.32 11.96 -3.51
C GLY A 145 -21.70 12.23 -2.13
N ILE A 146 -20.92 11.29 -1.61
CA ILE A 146 -20.26 11.39 -0.31
C ILE A 146 -18.88 12.03 -0.48
N VAL A 147 -18.60 13.06 0.32
CA VAL A 147 -17.26 13.67 0.42
C VAL A 147 -16.79 13.49 1.87
N PRO A 148 -15.79 12.64 2.12
CA PRO A 148 -15.22 12.48 3.46
C PRO A 148 -14.63 13.80 4.01
N THR A 149 -14.66 13.98 5.31
CA THR A 149 -14.07 15.16 5.97
C THR A 149 -12.54 15.13 5.95
N SER A 150 -11.95 13.92 5.92
CA SER A 150 -10.51 13.69 5.87
C SER A 150 -10.22 12.32 5.27
N MET A 151 -9.12 12.19 4.56
CA MET A 151 -8.64 10.92 4.00
C MET A 151 -7.12 10.82 4.09
N ILE A 152 -6.62 9.59 4.15
CA ILE A 152 -5.22 9.23 4.06
C ILE A 152 -5.12 7.79 3.50
N ASP A 153 -4.08 7.48 2.77
CA ASP A 153 -3.72 6.10 2.46
C ASP A 153 -3.00 5.44 3.65
N LEU A 154 -3.07 4.12 3.74
CA LEU A 154 -2.42 3.37 4.81
C LEU A 154 -1.10 2.79 4.29
N SER A 155 -0.02 3.52 4.46
CA SER A 155 1.33 3.13 4.03
C SER A 155 2.27 2.79 5.19
N ASP A 156 2.11 3.46 6.34
CA ASP A 156 2.95 3.25 7.53
C ASP A 156 2.24 2.44 8.63
N GLY A 157 0.97 2.13 8.43
CA GLY A 157 0.11 1.41 9.37
C GLY A 157 -0.91 2.31 10.06
N LEU A 158 -2.02 1.70 10.48
CA LEU A 158 -3.18 2.42 11.02
C LEU A 158 -2.83 3.41 12.13
N ALA A 159 -1.94 3.05 13.04
CA ALA A 159 -1.59 3.92 14.16
C ALA A 159 -0.87 5.19 13.71
N SER A 160 0.12 5.04 12.82
CA SER A 160 0.89 6.16 12.27
C SER A 160 0.01 7.08 11.43
N ASP A 161 -0.72 6.52 10.48
CA ASP A 161 -1.47 7.28 9.49
C ASP A 161 -2.68 7.99 10.12
N LEU A 162 -3.38 7.35 11.05
CA LEU A 162 -4.43 8.00 11.82
C LEU A 162 -3.90 9.16 12.68
N LEU A 163 -2.69 9.04 13.25
CA LEU A 163 -2.05 10.13 13.98
C LEU A 163 -1.75 11.33 13.07
N GLN A 164 -1.46 11.11 11.78
CA GLN A 164 -1.28 12.20 10.83
C GLN A 164 -2.61 12.95 10.58
N ILE A 165 -3.72 12.23 10.44
CA ILE A 165 -5.06 12.86 10.38
C ILE A 165 -5.33 13.66 11.65
N CYS A 166 -5.09 13.07 12.83
CA CYS A 166 -5.30 13.72 14.11
C CYS A 166 -4.51 15.02 14.25
N LYS A 167 -3.23 15.00 13.88
CA LYS A 167 -2.36 16.19 13.90
C LYS A 167 -2.84 17.27 12.93
N ALA A 168 -3.16 16.91 11.68
CA ALA A 168 -3.61 17.84 10.67
C ALA A 168 -4.98 18.46 11.00
N SER A 169 -5.86 17.69 11.65
CA SER A 169 -7.21 18.08 12.04
C SER A 169 -7.29 18.68 13.45
N LYS A 170 -6.21 18.64 14.22
CA LYS A 170 -6.14 19.09 15.63
C LYS A 170 -7.19 18.42 16.53
N CYS A 171 -7.42 17.13 16.33
CA CYS A 171 -8.35 16.31 17.09
C CYS A 171 -7.67 15.01 17.56
N GLY A 172 -8.35 14.25 18.43
CA GLY A 172 -7.94 12.91 18.81
C GLY A 172 -8.81 11.85 18.13
N ALA A 173 -8.36 10.60 18.18
CA ALA A 173 -9.14 9.46 17.69
C ALA A 173 -9.25 8.37 18.76
N ARG A 174 -10.31 7.57 18.68
CA ARG A 174 -10.50 6.38 19.52
C ARG A 174 -10.70 5.17 18.62
N ILE A 175 -9.85 4.18 18.76
CA ILE A 175 -9.94 2.90 18.05
C ILE A 175 -10.40 1.83 19.03
N TYR A 176 -11.32 0.98 18.58
CA TYR A 176 -11.73 -0.23 19.27
C TYR A 176 -11.01 -1.40 18.63
N LEU A 177 -10.11 -2.07 19.36
CA LEU A 177 -9.23 -3.10 18.81
C LEU A 177 -10.01 -4.30 18.25
N ASP A 178 -11.13 -4.63 18.83
CA ASP A 178 -12.06 -5.69 18.41
C ASP A 178 -12.81 -5.36 17.09
N ARG A 179 -12.71 -4.12 16.61
CA ARG A 179 -13.34 -3.65 15.38
C ARG A 179 -12.34 -3.43 14.23
N ILE A 180 -11.06 -3.64 14.47
CA ILE A 180 -10.06 -3.56 13.40
C ILE A 180 -10.28 -4.72 12.43
N PRO A 181 -10.46 -4.46 11.12
CA PRO A 181 -10.67 -5.50 10.13
C PRO A 181 -9.36 -6.25 9.87
N ILE A 182 -9.24 -7.45 10.42
CA ILE A 182 -8.07 -8.34 10.24
C ILE A 182 -8.55 -9.63 9.58
N ALA A 183 -7.89 -10.05 8.48
CA ALA A 183 -8.25 -11.25 7.76
C ALA A 183 -7.93 -12.52 8.56
N LYS A 184 -8.69 -13.60 8.34
CA LYS A 184 -8.45 -14.90 9.00
C LYS A 184 -7.05 -15.45 8.73
N GLN A 185 -6.53 -15.26 7.52
CA GLN A 185 -5.19 -15.67 7.13
C GLN A 185 -4.11 -14.92 7.92
N THR A 186 -4.35 -13.63 8.22
CA THR A 186 -3.47 -12.81 9.06
C THR A 186 -3.41 -13.36 10.48
N TYR A 187 -4.55 -13.72 11.06
CA TYR A 187 -4.61 -14.38 12.38
C TYR A 187 -3.87 -15.71 12.38
N ALA A 188 -4.13 -16.57 11.38
CA ALA A 188 -3.51 -17.89 11.29
C ALA A 188 -1.98 -17.81 11.21
N LEU A 189 -1.45 -16.96 10.34
CA LEU A 189 0.00 -16.80 10.22
C LEU A 189 0.61 -16.11 11.44
N ALA A 190 -0.09 -15.16 12.07
CA ALA A 190 0.37 -14.51 13.29
C ALA A 190 0.51 -15.52 14.43
N GLU A 191 -0.45 -16.44 14.58
CA GLU A 191 -0.37 -17.53 15.56
C GLU A 191 0.83 -18.44 15.28
N GLU A 192 1.03 -18.87 14.02
CA GLU A 192 2.17 -19.70 13.60
C GLU A 192 3.53 -19.03 13.87
N LEU A 193 3.61 -17.70 13.67
CA LEU A 193 4.84 -16.93 13.87
C LEU A 193 4.99 -16.38 15.30
N HIS A 194 4.07 -16.72 16.21
CA HIS A 194 4.02 -16.17 17.58
C HIS A 194 4.02 -14.62 17.60
N ALA A 195 3.31 -14.00 16.65
CA ALA A 195 3.15 -12.57 16.51
C ALA A 195 1.73 -12.13 16.95
N ASP A 196 1.58 -10.86 17.32
CA ASP A 196 0.27 -10.29 17.62
C ASP A 196 -0.36 -9.71 16.35
N PRO A 197 -1.50 -10.23 15.87
CA PRO A 197 -2.16 -9.75 14.67
C PRO A 197 -2.68 -8.31 14.79
N VAL A 198 -3.02 -7.85 16.00
CA VAL A 198 -3.44 -6.47 16.23
C VAL A 198 -2.26 -5.53 16.11
N VAL A 199 -1.09 -5.91 16.62
CA VAL A 199 0.14 -5.15 16.45
C VAL A 199 0.54 -5.08 14.96
N ALA A 200 0.38 -6.20 14.22
CA ALA A 200 0.60 -6.22 12.78
C ALA A 200 -0.34 -5.25 12.04
N ALA A 201 -1.63 -5.20 12.40
CA ALA A 201 -2.62 -4.30 11.81
C ALA A 201 -2.40 -2.81 12.17
N LEU A 202 -1.87 -2.52 13.37
CA LEU A 202 -1.62 -1.15 13.80
C LEU A 202 -0.34 -0.56 13.20
N ASN A 203 0.68 -1.38 12.97
CA ASN A 203 2.02 -0.93 12.59
C ASN A 203 2.50 -1.50 11.23
N GLY A 204 1.79 -2.45 10.65
CA GLY A 204 2.03 -2.91 9.30
C GLY A 204 1.35 -1.99 8.29
N GLY A 205 2.09 -1.53 7.31
CA GLY A 205 1.55 -0.72 6.22
C GLY A 205 1.31 -1.52 4.95
N GLU A 206 1.00 -0.79 3.88
CA GLU A 206 0.80 -1.30 2.51
C GLU A 206 -0.44 -2.21 2.35
N ASP A 207 -1.50 -2.03 3.16
CA ASP A 207 -2.73 -2.83 3.13
C ASP A 207 -3.84 -2.28 2.22
#